data_9cd261c2119b0eb3c6d3969023494d97
#
_entry.id   9cd261c2119b0eb3c6d3969023494d97
#
_cell.length_a   1.000
_cell.length_b   1.000
_cell.length_c   1.000
_cell.angle_alpha   90.00
_cell.angle_beta   90.00
_cell.angle_gamma   90.00
#
_symmetry.space_group_name_H-M   'P 1'
#
loop_
_entity.id
_entity.type
_entity.pdbx_description
1 polymer ?
#
loop_
_entity_poly.entity_id
_entity_poly.type
_entity_poly.pdbx_seq_one_letter_code
_entity_poly.pdbx_strand_id
1 'polypeptide(L)'
;MKKDNHRKQFLIAIGIATLICYPFVLPQILKSNTFIVEAFHDNNKETEDSVTKETASVSSNPVSESSPAQTSVSTTAAKNASTTTVAAESSSAAESLATTAAAPAKANFVTVTDDYFSDALFIGDSRTDGIRMFSGLNNTTYFCSAGLDFKDAFKKTLSIDKTTKSTLENLLATKKFGKIYIMLGINELGFPMNVIESHATQVIQTVQKYQPGAIIFVQANLHVTKSRSASDKDVNNKRINELNEILKKFANNTNIFYLDANVLFDDEHGALNPKMTSDDTHIHGKYYKTWAEWLKTKGIQK
;
A
#
# COMPACT_ATOMS: atom_id res chain seq x y z
N MET A 1 61.88 -7.44 -10.23
CA MET A 1 61.15 -7.65 -11.49
C MET A 1 60.13 -8.79 -11.52
N LYS A 2 60.13 -9.80 -10.59
CA LYS A 2 59.09 -10.86 -10.59
C LYS A 2 57.74 -10.49 -9.92
N LYS A 3 57.72 -9.52 -9.01
CA LYS A 3 56.51 -9.10 -8.27
C LYS A 3 55.53 -8.27 -9.10
N ASP A 4 55.99 -7.54 -10.09
CA ASP A 4 55.12 -6.68 -10.93
C ASP A 4 54.33 -7.45 -11.99
N ASN A 5 54.83 -8.61 -12.43
CA ASN A 5 54.13 -9.43 -13.43
C ASN A 5 52.91 -10.13 -12.87
N HIS A 6 52.93 -10.55 -11.59
CA HIS A 6 51.78 -11.18 -10.96
C HIS A 6 50.64 -10.19 -10.71
N ARG A 7 51.00 -8.94 -10.39
CA ARG A 7 50.00 -7.88 -10.18
C ARG A 7 49.28 -7.48 -11.48
N LYS A 8 50.05 -7.42 -12.59
CA LYS A 8 49.46 -7.14 -13.93
C LYS A 8 48.60 -8.29 -14.43
N GLN A 9 49.01 -9.55 -14.20
CA GLN A 9 48.22 -10.73 -14.56
C GLN A 9 46.93 -10.83 -13.74
N PHE A 10 46.97 -10.47 -12.44
CA PHE A 10 45.80 -10.45 -11.57
C PHE A 10 44.78 -9.37 -11.98
N LEU A 11 45.25 -8.18 -12.35
CA LEU A 11 44.38 -7.07 -12.84
C LEU A 11 43.78 -7.40 -14.21
N ILE A 12 44.51 -8.09 -15.10
CA ILE A 12 43.98 -8.54 -16.40
C ILE A 12 42.92 -9.63 -16.21
N ALA A 13 43.12 -10.56 -15.27
CA ALA A 13 42.16 -11.61 -14.95
C ALA A 13 40.84 -11.06 -14.35
N ILE A 14 40.91 -10.03 -13.50
CA ILE A 14 39.75 -9.34 -12.98
C ILE A 14 39.03 -8.59 -14.11
N GLY A 15 39.77 -7.92 -14.99
CA GLY A 15 39.18 -7.18 -16.14
C GLY A 15 38.44 -8.10 -17.14
N ILE A 16 38.97 -9.31 -17.36
CA ILE A 16 38.37 -10.33 -18.26
C ILE A 16 37.15 -10.95 -17.58
N ALA A 17 37.21 -11.26 -16.27
CA ALA A 17 36.08 -11.81 -15.53
C ALA A 17 34.88 -10.83 -15.48
N THR A 18 35.14 -9.51 -15.32
CA THR A 18 34.10 -8.48 -15.39
C THR A 18 33.49 -8.34 -16.79
N LEU A 19 34.31 -8.48 -17.85
CA LEU A 19 33.82 -8.39 -19.23
C LEU A 19 32.97 -9.62 -19.63
N ILE A 20 33.26 -10.78 -19.10
CA ILE A 20 32.54 -12.05 -19.42
C ILE A 20 31.24 -12.14 -18.59
N CYS A 21 31.22 -11.67 -17.34
CA CYS A 21 30.04 -11.71 -16.50
C CYS A 21 29.02 -10.58 -16.74
N TYR A 22 29.47 -9.45 -17.32
CA TYR A 22 28.64 -8.29 -17.56
C TYR A 22 27.42 -8.54 -18.45
N PRO A 23 27.51 -9.28 -19.60
CA PRO A 23 26.36 -9.56 -20.44
C PRO A 23 25.36 -10.57 -19.83
N PHE A 24 25.76 -11.35 -18.82
CA PHE A 24 24.87 -12.30 -18.14
C PHE A 24 24.17 -11.72 -16.90
N VAL A 25 24.79 -10.77 -16.21
CA VAL A 25 24.24 -10.15 -14.99
C VAL A 25 23.35 -8.97 -15.32
N LEU A 26 23.67 -8.17 -16.33
CA LEU A 26 22.89 -7.01 -16.75
C LEU A 26 21.44 -7.34 -17.17
N PRO A 27 21.16 -8.41 -17.95
CA PRO A 27 19.80 -8.77 -18.30
C PRO A 27 18.96 -9.27 -17.11
N GLN A 28 19.59 -9.85 -16.09
CA GLN A 28 18.89 -10.30 -14.88
C GLN A 28 18.53 -9.13 -13.96
N ILE A 29 19.41 -8.14 -13.83
CA ILE A 29 19.16 -6.90 -13.09
C ILE A 29 18.11 -6.05 -13.82
N LEU A 30 18.16 -5.97 -15.15
CA LEU A 30 17.17 -5.26 -15.95
C LEU A 30 15.80 -5.93 -15.91
N LYS A 31 15.69 -7.26 -15.92
CA LYS A 31 14.42 -7.98 -15.80
C LYS A 31 13.75 -7.84 -14.41
N SER A 32 14.52 -7.68 -13.33
CA SER A 32 13.96 -7.44 -12.00
C SER A 32 13.50 -5.99 -11.78
N ASN A 33 13.97 -5.05 -12.60
CA ASN A 33 13.64 -3.63 -12.50
C ASN A 33 12.73 -3.12 -13.64
N THR A 34 12.39 -3.95 -14.64
CA THR A 34 11.64 -3.50 -15.84
C THR A 34 10.23 -3.00 -15.49
N PHE A 35 9.61 -3.50 -14.43
CA PHE A 35 8.27 -3.03 -14.05
C PHE A 35 8.26 -1.60 -13.48
N ILE A 36 9.39 -1.13 -12.95
CA ILE A 36 9.52 0.23 -12.39
C ILE A 36 10.10 1.20 -13.44
N VAL A 37 10.94 0.71 -14.36
CA VAL A 37 11.64 1.55 -15.34
C VAL A 37 10.76 1.90 -16.54
N GLU A 38 9.85 1.03 -16.98
CA GLU A 38 8.90 1.33 -18.05
C GLU A 38 7.87 2.40 -17.66
N ALA A 39 7.49 2.49 -16.39
CA ALA A 39 6.63 3.56 -15.89
C ALA A 39 7.30 4.95 -15.87
N PHE A 40 8.62 5.04 -16.09
CA PHE A 40 9.40 6.28 -15.99
C PHE A 40 10.10 6.72 -17.26
N HIS A 41 10.00 5.97 -18.38
CA HIS A 41 10.73 6.29 -19.62
C HIS A 41 9.96 7.16 -20.61
N ASP A 42 8.68 7.42 -20.39
CA ASP A 42 7.83 8.18 -21.32
C ASP A 42 7.83 9.71 -21.12
N ASN A 43 8.63 10.24 -20.20
CA ASN A 43 8.63 11.67 -19.88
C ASN A 43 9.64 12.53 -20.65
N ASN A 44 10.23 12.05 -21.76
CA ASN A 44 11.22 12.84 -22.53
C ASN A 44 10.94 12.95 -24.04
N LYS A 45 9.67 12.76 -24.46
CA LYS A 45 9.30 12.96 -25.89
C LYS A 45 8.01 13.75 -26.03
N GLU A 46 8.03 14.99 -25.61
CA GLU A 46 7.09 16.01 -26.09
C GLU A 46 7.84 17.31 -26.33
N THR A 47 8.42 17.41 -27.50
CA THR A 47 8.48 18.64 -28.29
C THR A 47 8.86 18.24 -29.73
N GLU A 48 8.04 18.71 -30.69
CA GLU A 48 8.11 18.67 -32.16
C GLU A 48 7.27 17.54 -32.80
N ASP A 49 6.11 17.80 -33.25
CA ASP A 49 5.62 18.23 -34.53
C ASP A 49 4.08 18.16 -34.60
N SER A 50 3.49 19.32 -34.70
CA SER A 50 2.16 19.53 -35.24
C SER A 50 2.27 19.53 -36.78
N VAL A 51 1.28 18.94 -37.47
CA VAL A 51 0.64 19.37 -38.73
C VAL A 51 0.22 18.22 -39.65
N THR A 52 -1.10 18.22 -39.98
CA THR A 52 -1.83 17.69 -41.15
C THR A 52 -2.11 16.15 -41.19
N LYS A 53 -3.31 15.68 -41.47
CA LYS A 53 -4.48 16.05 -42.24
C LYS A 53 -5.57 14.96 -42.10
N GLU A 54 -6.82 15.40 -42.07
CA GLU A 54 -8.09 14.70 -42.36
C GLU A 54 -8.05 13.66 -43.49
N THR A 55 -8.90 12.62 -43.35
CA THR A 55 -10.05 12.30 -44.24
C THR A 55 -10.70 10.98 -43.82
N ALA A 56 -11.88 10.98 -43.43
CA ALA A 56 -13.23 10.46 -43.82
C ALA A 56 -13.30 9.07 -44.48
N SER A 57 -14.19 8.22 -43.94
CA SER A 57 -15.43 7.61 -44.51
C SER A 57 -15.80 6.34 -43.73
N VAL A 58 -16.95 6.27 -43.09
CA VAL A 58 -18.33 6.02 -43.48
C VAL A 58 -18.66 4.52 -43.69
N SER A 59 -19.73 4.10 -42.95
CA SER A 59 -20.71 3.03 -43.26
C SER A 59 -20.35 1.60 -42.84
N SER A 60 -21.18 0.77 -42.21
CA SER A 60 -22.64 0.66 -42.11
C SER A 60 -23.02 -0.43 -41.10
N ASN A 61 -24.10 -0.22 -40.38
CA ASN A 61 -24.92 -1.27 -39.71
C ASN A 61 -25.69 -2.09 -40.79
N PRO A 62 -26.36 -3.26 -40.50
CA PRO A 62 -27.53 -3.34 -39.64
C PRO A 62 -27.74 -4.68 -38.85
N VAL A 63 -28.43 -4.60 -37.68
CA VAL A 63 -29.83 -4.99 -37.34
C VAL A 63 -30.25 -6.47 -37.49
N SER A 64 -30.76 -7.06 -36.39
CA SER A 64 -31.99 -7.81 -36.15
C SER A 64 -31.90 -8.66 -34.89
N GLU A 65 -32.67 -8.36 -33.87
CA GLU A 65 -34.00 -8.87 -33.46
C GLU A 65 -34.03 -10.37 -33.14
N SER A 66 -34.34 -10.74 -31.87
CA SER A 66 -35.72 -10.97 -31.40
C SER A 66 -35.72 -11.58 -29.98
N SER A 67 -36.59 -11.04 -29.17
CA SER A 67 -37.20 -11.65 -27.96
C SER A 67 -38.43 -12.44 -28.42
N PRO A 68 -39.08 -13.34 -27.65
CA PRO A 68 -39.74 -13.02 -26.40
C PRO A 68 -39.97 -14.16 -25.35
N ALA A 69 -40.34 -13.70 -24.15
CA ALA A 69 -41.52 -13.95 -23.33
C ALA A 69 -41.64 -15.20 -22.45
N GLN A 70 -41.79 -14.88 -21.16
CA GLN A 70 -42.88 -15.24 -20.23
C GLN A 70 -43.08 -16.71 -19.81
N THR A 71 -43.17 -16.98 -18.49
CA THR A 71 -44.43 -17.10 -17.77
C THR A 71 -44.23 -17.37 -16.27
N SER A 72 -44.85 -16.58 -15.46
CA SER A 72 -45.35 -16.59 -14.10
C SER A 72 -45.95 -17.91 -13.60
N VAL A 73 -46.03 -18.04 -12.24
CA VAL A 73 -47.17 -18.39 -11.35
C VAL A 73 -46.57 -18.75 -9.99
N SER A 74 -46.68 -18.04 -8.90
CA SER A 74 -47.78 -17.71 -8.00
C SER A 74 -48.22 -18.80 -7.01
N THR A 75 -48.39 -18.35 -5.75
CA THR A 75 -49.26 -18.84 -4.65
C THR A 75 -48.71 -19.98 -3.78
N THR A 76 -48.86 -20.07 -2.43
CA THR A 76 -49.76 -19.42 -1.48
C THR A 76 -49.31 -19.74 -0.04
N ALA A 77 -49.51 -18.83 0.86
CA ALA A 77 -49.71 -18.71 2.27
C ALA A 77 -50.28 -19.93 3.07
N ALA A 78 -49.97 -19.93 4.38
CA ALA A 78 -50.83 -20.05 5.57
C ALA A 78 -49.97 -20.28 6.83
N LYS A 79 -49.93 -19.40 7.81
CA LYS A 79 -50.84 -19.13 8.94
C LYS A 79 -51.00 -20.28 9.94
N ASN A 80 -50.54 -20.09 11.18
CA ASN A 80 -51.24 -20.03 12.50
C ASN A 80 -50.22 -20.25 13.61
N ALA A 81 -50.04 -19.38 14.57
CA ALA A 81 -50.85 -18.88 15.66
C ALA A 81 -50.82 -19.77 16.92
N SER A 82 -50.47 -19.10 17.97
CA SER A 82 -51.02 -19.07 19.34
C SER A 82 -50.23 -19.73 20.48
N THR A 83 -49.72 -18.92 21.39
CA THR A 83 -50.14 -18.59 22.76
C THR A 83 -49.76 -19.64 23.83
N THR A 84 -49.03 -19.30 24.91
CA THR A 84 -49.54 -18.90 26.22
C THR A 84 -48.39 -18.78 27.26
N THR A 85 -48.32 -17.60 27.85
CA THR A 85 -47.87 -17.15 29.17
C THR A 85 -47.57 -18.21 30.24
N VAL A 86 -46.51 -18.02 31.05
CA VAL A 86 -46.59 -17.84 32.51
C VAL A 86 -45.36 -17.10 33.05
N ALA A 87 -45.60 -16.14 33.92
CA ALA A 87 -44.65 -15.33 34.65
C ALA A 87 -44.01 -16.08 35.83
N ALA A 88 -42.76 -15.74 36.15
CA ALA A 88 -42.27 -15.74 37.50
C ALA A 88 -41.13 -14.74 37.65
N GLU A 89 -41.36 -13.77 38.50
CA GLU A 89 -40.40 -12.75 38.97
C GLU A 89 -39.26 -13.40 39.75
N SER A 90 -38.04 -12.97 39.53
CA SER A 90 -37.02 -12.87 40.53
C SER A 90 -36.09 -11.74 40.25
N SER A 91 -36.14 -10.71 41.04
CA SER A 91 -35.28 -9.56 41.10
C SER A 91 -33.85 -9.93 41.46
N SER A 92 -32.90 -9.54 40.62
CA SER A 92 -31.52 -9.30 41.04
C SER A 92 -31.00 -8.09 40.28
N ALA A 93 -30.79 -7.02 41.03
CA ALA A 93 -30.18 -5.79 40.57
C ALA A 93 -28.71 -6.08 40.18
N ALA A 94 -28.43 -6.10 38.91
CA ALA A 94 -27.08 -5.96 38.39
C ALA A 94 -26.93 -4.53 37.88
N GLU A 95 -26.25 -3.69 38.67
CA GLU A 95 -25.74 -2.39 38.22
C GLU A 95 -24.95 -2.56 36.96
N SER A 96 -25.54 -2.16 35.85
CA SER A 96 -24.83 -1.98 34.57
C SER A 96 -23.94 -0.73 34.70
N LEU A 97 -22.67 -0.94 35.02
CA LEU A 97 -21.62 0.03 34.75
C LEU A 97 -21.53 0.19 33.24
N ALA A 98 -22.36 1.06 32.69
CA ALA A 98 -22.17 1.59 31.35
C ALA A 98 -20.86 2.40 31.37
N THR A 99 -19.74 1.73 31.08
CA THR A 99 -18.50 2.42 30.71
C THR A 99 -18.79 3.16 29.42
N THR A 100 -19.14 4.44 29.53
CA THR A 100 -19.12 5.37 28.41
C THR A 100 -17.69 5.37 27.87
N ALA A 101 -17.47 4.62 26.78
CA ALA A 101 -16.24 4.72 26.00
C ALA A 101 -16.14 6.16 25.52
N ALA A 102 -15.29 6.94 26.17
CA ALA A 102 -14.96 8.28 25.72
C ALA A 102 -14.48 8.18 24.26
N ALA A 103 -14.98 9.05 23.40
CA ALA A 103 -14.51 9.15 22.02
C ALA A 103 -12.97 9.27 22.04
N PRO A 104 -12.25 8.53 21.19
CA PRO A 104 -10.79 8.57 21.21
C PRO A 104 -10.29 10.00 21.05
N ALA A 105 -9.43 10.42 21.97
CA ALA A 105 -8.84 11.74 21.97
C ALA A 105 -8.21 12.03 20.60
N LYS A 106 -8.36 13.26 20.11
CA LYS A 106 -7.77 13.66 18.82
C LYS A 106 -6.24 13.57 18.93
N ALA A 107 -5.57 12.97 17.93
CA ALA A 107 -4.13 12.88 17.90
C ALA A 107 -3.49 14.28 17.85
N ASN A 108 -2.55 14.54 18.75
CA ASN A 108 -1.77 15.79 18.78
C ASN A 108 -0.52 15.62 17.92
N PHE A 109 -0.64 15.85 16.62
CA PHE A 109 0.49 15.84 15.71
C PHE A 109 1.31 17.12 15.85
N VAL A 110 2.64 16.96 15.77
CA VAL A 110 3.62 18.04 15.78
C VAL A 110 4.51 17.98 14.53
N THR A 111 5.06 19.12 14.14
CA THR A 111 6.05 19.18 13.07
C THR A 111 7.41 18.71 13.58
N VAL A 112 8.06 17.83 12.80
CA VAL A 112 9.35 17.22 13.11
C VAL A 112 10.33 17.38 11.94
N THR A 113 11.61 17.10 12.19
CA THR A 113 12.67 17.11 11.18
C THR A 113 12.93 15.69 10.64
N ASP A 114 13.85 15.56 9.66
CA ASP A 114 14.25 14.26 9.10
C ASP A 114 14.82 13.31 10.16
N ASP A 115 15.46 13.85 11.22
CA ASP A 115 16.03 13.05 12.32
C ASP A 115 14.98 12.24 13.08
N TYR A 116 13.72 12.70 13.06
CA TYR A 116 12.60 11.95 13.63
C TYR A 116 12.46 10.55 13.05
N PHE A 117 12.84 10.37 11.79
CA PHE A 117 12.73 9.09 11.09
C PHE A 117 13.93 8.17 11.25
N SER A 118 15.00 8.59 11.96
CA SER A 118 16.25 7.83 12.10
C SER A 118 16.07 6.47 12.80
N ASP A 119 15.08 6.34 13.67
CA ASP A 119 14.69 5.10 14.34
C ASP A 119 13.37 4.54 13.80
N ALA A 120 12.96 4.95 12.59
CA ALA A 120 11.72 4.49 11.98
C ALA A 120 11.93 3.24 11.11
N LEU A 121 10.88 2.42 11.01
CA LEU A 121 10.72 1.34 10.06
C LEU A 121 9.49 1.61 9.19
N PHE A 122 9.66 1.60 7.87
CA PHE A 122 8.58 1.62 6.92
C PHE A 122 8.34 0.22 6.38
N ILE A 123 7.12 -0.29 6.54
CA ILE A 123 6.66 -1.60 6.04
C ILE A 123 5.62 -1.33 4.96
N GLY A 124 5.84 -1.85 3.73
CA GLY A 124 4.86 -1.60 2.69
C GLY A 124 5.18 -2.15 1.30
N ASP A 125 4.30 -1.82 0.38
CA ASP A 125 4.35 -2.23 -1.02
C ASP A 125 5.16 -1.28 -1.91
N SER A 126 4.86 -1.27 -3.22
CA SER A 126 5.51 -0.40 -4.22
C SER A 126 5.42 1.10 -3.88
N ARG A 127 4.38 1.55 -3.17
CA ARG A 127 4.25 2.96 -2.77
C ARG A 127 5.24 3.31 -1.67
N THR A 128 5.43 2.41 -0.71
CA THR A 128 6.49 2.55 0.31
C THR A 128 7.88 2.45 -0.31
N ASP A 129 8.05 1.62 -1.34
CA ASP A 129 9.29 1.57 -2.12
C ASP A 129 9.55 2.90 -2.84
N GLY A 130 8.51 3.55 -3.36
CA GLY A 130 8.57 4.90 -3.88
C GLY A 130 9.01 5.95 -2.83
N ILE A 131 8.53 5.85 -1.59
CA ILE A 131 9.02 6.70 -0.48
C ILE A 131 10.52 6.46 -0.29
N ARG A 132 10.98 5.20 -0.23
CA ARG A 132 12.38 4.84 -0.12
C ARG A 132 13.25 5.45 -1.21
N MET A 133 12.77 5.42 -2.46
CA MET A 133 13.55 5.84 -3.63
C MET A 133 13.55 7.34 -3.87
N PHE A 134 12.46 8.06 -3.57
CA PHE A 134 12.24 9.41 -4.08
C PHE A 134 11.94 10.46 -3.00
N SER A 135 11.65 10.06 -1.75
CA SER A 135 11.23 11.01 -0.72
C SER A 135 12.39 11.84 -0.13
N GLY A 136 13.60 11.29 -0.14
CA GLY A 136 14.76 11.87 0.54
C GLY A 136 14.93 11.42 2.01
N LEU A 137 14.03 10.60 2.56
CA LEU A 137 14.16 10.02 3.90
C LEU A 137 15.18 8.87 3.88
N ASN A 138 16.47 9.21 3.89
CA ASN A 138 17.56 8.24 3.67
C ASN A 138 18.10 7.59 4.94
N ASN A 139 17.78 8.15 6.13
CA ASN A 139 18.29 7.70 7.44
C ASN A 139 17.32 6.76 8.17
N THR A 140 16.36 6.18 7.48
CA THR A 140 15.33 5.28 8.02
C THR A 140 15.47 3.85 7.48
N THR A 141 14.79 2.90 8.11
CA THR A 141 14.80 1.49 7.67
C THR A 141 13.55 1.20 6.85
N TYR A 142 13.71 0.40 5.78
CA TYR A 142 12.62 -0.01 4.93
C TYR A 142 12.52 -1.53 4.84
N PHE A 143 11.31 -2.06 5.01
CA PHE A 143 10.92 -3.43 4.69
C PHE A 143 9.80 -3.35 3.65
N CYS A 144 10.17 -3.19 2.39
CA CYS A 144 9.21 -2.96 1.33
C CYS A 144 9.61 -3.64 0.02
N SER A 145 8.62 -3.99 -0.78
CA SER A 145 8.80 -4.45 -2.16
C SER A 145 7.51 -4.29 -2.95
N ALA A 146 7.62 -4.15 -4.27
CA ALA A 146 6.46 -4.18 -5.15
C ALA A 146 5.64 -5.47 -4.93
N GLY A 147 4.32 -5.32 -4.84
CA GLY A 147 3.41 -6.44 -4.64
C GLY A 147 3.38 -7.03 -3.23
N LEU A 148 4.11 -6.47 -2.24
CA LEU A 148 4.02 -6.94 -0.86
C LEU A 148 2.60 -6.70 -0.33
N ASP A 149 2.09 -7.67 0.40
CA ASP A 149 0.79 -7.66 1.04
C ASP A 149 0.87 -8.08 2.52
N PHE A 150 -0.20 -7.94 3.29
CA PHE A 150 -0.24 -8.37 4.68
C PHE A 150 0.00 -9.87 4.83
N LYS A 151 -0.61 -10.69 3.97
CA LYS A 151 -0.54 -12.16 3.98
C LYS A 151 0.90 -12.68 3.86
N ASP A 152 1.71 -12.01 3.03
CA ASP A 152 3.08 -12.43 2.72
C ASP A 152 4.15 -11.64 3.48
N ALA A 153 3.77 -10.63 4.28
CA ALA A 153 4.70 -9.78 5.02
C ALA A 153 5.71 -10.57 5.87
N PHE A 154 5.29 -11.68 6.51
CA PHE A 154 6.18 -12.53 7.30
C PHE A 154 6.86 -13.65 6.51
N LYS A 155 6.46 -13.90 5.26
CA LYS A 155 7.03 -14.97 4.43
C LYS A 155 8.19 -14.48 3.56
N LYS A 156 8.24 -13.18 3.27
CA LYS A 156 9.25 -12.59 2.38
C LYS A 156 10.55 -12.33 3.14
N THR A 157 11.66 -12.58 2.45
CA THR A 157 12.99 -12.11 2.85
C THR A 157 13.38 -10.97 1.93
N LEU A 158 13.50 -9.76 2.47
CA LEU A 158 13.73 -8.53 1.71
C LEU A 158 15.07 -7.90 2.07
N SER A 159 15.64 -7.12 1.14
CA SER A 159 16.82 -6.31 1.39
C SER A 159 16.45 -5.14 2.30
N ILE A 160 17.14 -5.02 3.44
CA ILE A 160 16.99 -3.93 4.41
C ILE A 160 17.96 -2.78 4.08
N ASP A 161 19.11 -3.16 3.57
CA ASP A 161 20.15 -2.27 3.09
C ASP A 161 20.91 -2.94 1.93
N LYS A 162 22.06 -2.37 1.52
CA LYS A 162 22.85 -2.87 0.38
C LYS A 162 23.41 -4.27 0.58
N THR A 163 23.57 -4.72 1.81
CA THR A 163 24.28 -5.97 2.19
C THR A 163 23.41 -6.93 2.98
N THR A 164 22.37 -6.44 3.64
CA THR A 164 21.57 -7.21 4.61
C THR A 164 20.20 -7.55 4.04
N LYS A 165 19.84 -8.84 4.13
CA LYS A 165 18.46 -9.32 3.91
C LYS A 165 17.90 -9.84 5.22
N SER A 166 16.59 -9.62 5.44
CA SER A 166 15.90 -10.11 6.63
C SER A 166 14.45 -10.49 6.31
N THR A 167 13.86 -11.34 7.12
CA THR A 167 12.42 -11.44 7.25
C THR A 167 11.92 -10.33 8.15
N LEU A 168 10.64 -9.98 8.06
CA LEU A 168 10.05 -8.95 8.92
C LEU A 168 10.16 -9.35 10.40
N GLU A 169 9.87 -10.61 10.72
CA GLU A 169 9.95 -11.11 12.10
C GLU A 169 11.35 -11.00 12.68
N ASN A 170 12.37 -11.44 11.94
CA ASN A 170 13.76 -11.34 12.39
C ASN A 170 14.18 -9.87 12.56
N LEU A 171 13.78 -8.99 11.65
CA LEU A 171 14.05 -7.57 11.76
C LEU A 171 13.44 -6.95 13.02
N LEU A 172 12.17 -7.27 13.31
CA LEU A 172 11.47 -6.79 14.51
C LEU A 172 12.04 -7.40 15.80
N ALA A 173 12.56 -8.63 15.75
CA ALA A 173 13.16 -9.29 16.91
C ALA A 173 14.55 -8.74 17.27
N THR A 174 15.33 -8.36 16.24
CA THR A 174 16.76 -8.02 16.41
C THR A 174 17.03 -6.52 16.47
N LYS A 175 16.15 -5.68 15.95
CA LYS A 175 16.31 -4.21 15.93
C LYS A 175 15.13 -3.54 16.63
N LYS A 176 15.43 -2.49 17.42
CA LYS A 176 14.41 -1.66 18.05
C LYS A 176 14.10 -0.44 17.20
N PHE A 177 12.80 -0.13 17.11
CA PHE A 177 12.28 1.02 16.38
C PHE A 177 11.43 1.88 17.31
N GLY A 178 11.61 3.19 17.22
CA GLY A 178 10.75 4.15 17.93
C GLY A 178 9.43 4.40 17.19
N LYS A 179 9.45 4.25 15.86
CA LYS A 179 8.31 4.48 14.98
C LYS A 179 8.20 3.42 13.91
N ILE A 180 6.97 2.98 13.60
CA ILE A 180 6.71 2.00 12.54
C ILE A 180 5.55 2.49 11.68
N TYR A 181 5.80 2.66 10.39
CA TYR A 181 4.84 3.06 9.39
C TYR A 181 4.42 1.84 8.57
N ILE A 182 3.12 1.57 8.45
CA ILE A 182 2.60 0.38 7.76
C ILE A 182 1.62 0.85 6.68
N MET A 183 1.89 0.50 5.42
CA MET A 183 0.99 0.69 4.29
C MET A 183 1.00 -0.56 3.41
N LEU A 184 0.00 -1.39 3.57
CA LEU A 184 -0.22 -2.66 2.87
C LEU A 184 -1.71 -2.83 2.57
N GLY A 185 -2.03 -3.82 1.76
CA GLY A 185 -3.38 -4.34 1.56
C GLY A 185 -3.98 -4.08 0.18
N ILE A 186 -3.49 -3.12 -0.59
CA ILE A 186 -4.00 -2.88 -1.94
C ILE A 186 -3.79 -4.10 -2.85
N ASN A 187 -2.71 -4.85 -2.64
CA ASN A 187 -2.40 -6.06 -3.41
C ASN A 187 -3.25 -7.27 -3.00
N GLU A 188 -4.07 -7.13 -1.96
CA GLU A 188 -5.01 -8.15 -1.47
C GLU A 188 -6.46 -7.83 -1.82
N LEU A 189 -6.76 -6.73 -2.52
CA LEU A 189 -8.13 -6.30 -2.79
C LEU A 189 -8.96 -7.31 -3.58
N GLY A 190 -8.37 -8.33 -4.18
CA GLY A 190 -9.09 -9.48 -4.74
C GLY A 190 -9.69 -10.43 -3.70
N PHE A 191 -9.25 -10.37 -2.42
CA PHE A 191 -9.80 -11.20 -1.34
C PHE A 191 -11.01 -10.53 -0.66
N PRO A 192 -11.86 -11.30 0.05
CA PRO A 192 -12.90 -10.73 0.92
C PRO A 192 -12.29 -9.82 2.00
N MET A 193 -12.98 -8.73 2.34
CA MET A 193 -12.46 -7.72 3.29
C MET A 193 -12.18 -8.28 4.68
N ASN A 194 -12.98 -9.21 5.19
CA ASN A 194 -12.73 -9.87 6.47
C ASN A 194 -11.45 -10.71 6.48
N VAL A 195 -11.03 -11.25 5.33
CA VAL A 195 -9.75 -11.96 5.19
C VAL A 195 -8.59 -10.97 5.26
N ILE A 196 -8.70 -9.85 4.54
CA ILE A 196 -7.69 -8.78 4.58
C ILE A 196 -7.57 -8.19 6.00
N GLU A 197 -8.71 -7.95 6.68
CA GLU A 197 -8.74 -7.49 8.07
C GLU A 197 -8.01 -8.46 9.02
N SER A 198 -8.21 -9.77 8.84
CA SER A 198 -7.50 -10.80 9.62
C SER A 198 -5.98 -10.74 9.38
N HIS A 199 -5.54 -10.61 8.14
CA HIS A 199 -4.12 -10.48 7.80
C HIS A 199 -3.52 -9.19 8.36
N ALA A 200 -4.22 -8.05 8.23
CA ALA A 200 -3.80 -6.77 8.81
C ALA A 200 -3.68 -6.85 10.33
N THR A 201 -4.67 -7.48 10.99
CA THR A 201 -4.67 -7.71 12.44
C THR A 201 -3.44 -8.49 12.86
N GLN A 202 -3.12 -9.59 12.18
CA GLN A 202 -1.94 -10.41 12.46
C GLN A 202 -0.65 -9.58 12.36
N VAL A 203 -0.49 -8.77 11.31
CA VAL A 203 0.71 -7.94 11.13
C VAL A 203 0.82 -6.91 12.25
N ILE A 204 -0.24 -6.14 12.52
CA ILE A 204 -0.22 -5.08 13.52
C ILE A 204 0.02 -5.64 14.92
N GLN A 205 -0.65 -6.72 15.31
CA GLN A 205 -0.45 -7.37 16.61
C GLN A 205 0.97 -7.93 16.76
N THR A 206 1.55 -8.50 15.70
CA THR A 206 2.93 -8.99 15.72
C THR A 206 3.91 -7.84 15.87
N VAL A 207 3.70 -6.73 15.17
CA VAL A 207 4.50 -5.52 15.34
C VAL A 207 4.42 -5.02 16.79
N GLN A 208 3.24 -4.92 17.39
CA GLN A 208 3.06 -4.51 18.78
C GLN A 208 3.78 -5.45 19.75
N LYS A 209 3.71 -6.76 19.51
CA LYS A 209 4.37 -7.78 20.35
C LYS A 209 5.88 -7.61 20.37
N TYR A 210 6.52 -7.41 19.22
CA TYR A 210 7.98 -7.27 19.11
C TYR A 210 8.46 -5.88 19.49
N GLN A 211 7.63 -4.85 19.31
CA GLN A 211 7.96 -3.44 19.45
C GLN A 211 6.93 -2.71 20.35
N PRO A 212 6.78 -3.13 21.61
CA PRO A 212 5.71 -2.62 22.50
C PRO A 212 5.88 -1.12 22.82
N GLY A 213 7.09 -0.58 22.67
CA GLY A 213 7.39 0.82 22.88
C GLY A 213 7.29 1.69 21.63
N ALA A 214 7.03 1.13 20.44
CA ALA A 214 6.97 1.92 19.21
C ALA A 214 5.64 2.68 19.08
N ILE A 215 5.71 3.83 18.41
CA ILE A 215 4.55 4.50 17.83
C ILE A 215 4.29 3.85 16.46
N ILE A 216 3.07 3.40 16.24
CA ILE A 216 2.67 2.76 14.99
C ILE A 216 1.79 3.74 14.21
N PHE A 217 2.14 3.97 12.95
CA PHE A 217 1.36 4.74 12.00
C PHE A 217 0.81 3.79 10.95
N VAL A 218 -0.50 3.52 11.00
CA VAL A 218 -1.21 2.78 9.96
C VAL A 218 -1.63 3.78 8.90
N GLN A 219 -1.12 3.62 7.69
CA GLN A 219 -1.38 4.54 6.59
C GLN A 219 -2.50 4.04 5.69
N ALA A 220 -3.36 4.95 5.25
CA ALA A 220 -4.33 4.69 4.20
C ALA A 220 -3.63 4.24 2.91
N ASN A 221 -4.22 3.31 2.21
CA ASN A 221 -3.83 3.04 0.83
C ASN A 221 -4.27 4.22 -0.05
N LEU A 222 -3.38 4.66 -0.94
CA LEU A 222 -3.73 5.71 -1.89
C LEU A 222 -4.79 5.23 -2.87
N HIS A 223 -5.68 6.13 -3.25
CA HIS A 223 -6.65 5.90 -4.31
C HIS A 223 -5.95 5.65 -5.65
N VAL A 224 -6.68 5.05 -6.56
CA VAL A 224 -6.35 4.96 -7.98
C VAL A 224 -7.15 6.02 -8.74
N THR A 225 -6.80 6.31 -10.00
CA THR A 225 -7.57 7.25 -10.81
C THR A 225 -9.01 6.79 -11.01
N LYS A 226 -9.89 7.72 -11.33
CA LYS A 226 -11.30 7.43 -11.67
C LYS A 226 -11.40 6.41 -12.82
N SER A 227 -10.51 6.51 -13.81
CA SER A 227 -10.44 5.59 -14.95
C SER A 227 -10.18 4.16 -14.50
N ARG A 228 -9.10 3.94 -13.72
CA ARG A 228 -8.78 2.62 -13.19
C ARG A 228 -9.87 2.10 -12.27
N SER A 229 -10.37 2.93 -11.37
CA SER A 229 -11.43 2.56 -10.44
C SER A 229 -12.71 2.07 -11.15
N ALA A 230 -13.00 2.61 -12.33
CA ALA A 230 -14.17 2.20 -13.12
C ALA A 230 -13.95 0.88 -13.90
N SER A 231 -12.69 0.54 -14.22
CA SER A 231 -12.36 -0.60 -15.10
C SER A 231 -11.87 -1.83 -14.34
N ASP A 232 -11.34 -1.67 -13.11
CA ASP A 232 -10.76 -2.76 -12.33
C ASP A 232 -11.76 -3.26 -11.27
N LYS A 233 -12.11 -4.55 -11.33
CA LYS A 233 -13.07 -5.16 -10.39
C LYS A 233 -12.51 -5.29 -8.97
N ASP A 234 -11.20 -5.41 -8.82
CA ASP A 234 -10.53 -5.67 -7.55
C ASP A 234 -9.86 -4.39 -7.01
N VAL A 235 -9.04 -3.71 -7.81
CA VAL A 235 -8.35 -2.49 -7.40
C VAL A 235 -9.15 -1.27 -7.85
N ASN A 236 -10.15 -0.90 -7.04
CA ASN A 236 -10.99 0.28 -7.26
C ASN A 236 -11.20 1.06 -5.97
N ASN A 237 -11.57 2.34 -6.09
CA ASN A 237 -11.64 3.24 -4.93
C ASN A 237 -12.72 2.86 -3.92
N LYS A 238 -13.79 2.17 -4.34
CA LYS A 238 -14.77 1.64 -3.39
C LYS A 238 -14.11 0.63 -2.44
N ARG A 239 -13.37 -0.34 -2.98
CA ARG A 239 -12.69 -1.36 -2.17
C ARG A 239 -11.51 -0.78 -1.38
N ILE A 240 -10.80 0.20 -1.96
CA ILE A 240 -9.74 0.92 -1.24
C ILE A 240 -10.33 1.65 -0.03
N ASN A 241 -11.46 2.31 -0.17
CA ASN A 241 -12.15 2.99 0.94
C ASN A 241 -12.62 1.99 2.01
N GLU A 242 -13.19 0.85 1.61
CA GLU A 242 -13.57 -0.22 2.56
C GLU A 242 -12.34 -0.71 3.36
N LEU A 243 -11.21 -0.93 2.70
CA LEU A 243 -9.95 -1.29 3.35
C LEU A 243 -9.45 -0.17 4.27
N ASN A 244 -9.46 1.07 3.82
CA ASN A 244 -8.99 2.21 4.61
C ASN A 244 -9.83 2.43 5.87
N GLU A 245 -11.15 2.21 5.81
CA GLU A 245 -12.00 2.24 7.01
C GLU A 245 -11.71 1.08 7.99
N ILE A 246 -11.32 -0.11 7.49
CA ILE A 246 -10.82 -1.21 8.33
C ILE A 246 -9.51 -0.79 9.00
N LEU A 247 -8.55 -0.28 8.24
CA LEU A 247 -7.24 0.13 8.75
C LEU A 247 -7.35 1.24 9.80
N LYS A 248 -8.28 2.17 9.61
CA LYS A 248 -8.55 3.27 10.55
C LYS A 248 -9.03 2.79 11.92
N LYS A 249 -9.73 1.67 12.00
CA LYS A 249 -10.19 1.08 13.27
C LYS A 249 -9.07 0.62 14.21
N PHE A 250 -7.86 0.38 13.67
CA PHE A 250 -6.71 0.04 14.51
C PHE A 250 -6.17 1.24 15.30
N ALA A 251 -6.46 2.46 14.87
CA ALA A 251 -6.00 3.67 15.55
C ALA A 251 -6.68 3.81 16.92
N ASN A 252 -5.86 3.98 17.96
CA ASN A 252 -6.31 4.25 19.33
C ASN A 252 -5.90 5.64 19.83
N ASN A 253 -5.17 6.41 19.00
CA ASN A 253 -4.63 7.74 19.30
C ASN A 253 -3.76 7.82 20.57
N THR A 254 -3.24 6.69 21.02
CA THR A 254 -2.29 6.58 22.14
C THR A 254 -0.92 6.14 21.64
N ASN A 255 -0.86 5.01 20.94
CA ASN A 255 0.36 4.48 20.34
C ASN A 255 0.14 3.95 18.90
N ILE A 256 -1.10 3.88 18.43
CA ILE A 256 -1.43 3.59 17.03
C ILE A 256 -2.22 4.77 16.47
N PHE A 257 -1.72 5.35 15.39
CA PHE A 257 -2.29 6.50 14.71
C PHE A 257 -2.60 6.16 13.26
N TYR A 258 -3.70 6.71 12.73
CA TYR A 258 -4.04 6.56 11.33
C TYR A 258 -3.63 7.81 10.55
N LEU A 259 -2.99 7.61 9.41
CA LEU A 259 -2.56 8.68 8.51
C LEU A 259 -3.17 8.47 7.12
N ASP A 260 -3.77 9.50 6.57
CA ASP A 260 -4.37 9.47 5.25
C ASP A 260 -3.72 10.51 4.34
N ALA A 261 -2.84 10.05 3.45
CA ALA A 261 -2.14 10.90 2.49
C ALA A 261 -2.93 11.14 1.20
N ASN A 262 -4.12 10.58 1.03
CA ASN A 262 -4.99 10.84 -0.12
C ASN A 262 -5.30 12.33 -0.25
N VAL A 263 -5.36 13.06 0.86
CA VAL A 263 -5.53 14.53 0.89
C VAL A 263 -4.51 15.31 0.07
N LEU A 264 -3.37 14.71 -0.29
CA LEU A 264 -2.31 15.33 -1.09
C LEU A 264 -2.46 15.07 -2.59
N PHE A 265 -3.13 13.99 -2.94
CA PHE A 265 -3.01 13.40 -4.29
C PHE A 265 -4.36 13.24 -4.98
N ASP A 266 -5.46 13.31 -4.24
CA ASP A 266 -6.79 13.21 -4.81
C ASP A 266 -7.20 14.49 -5.58
N ASP A 267 -8.03 14.26 -6.57
CA ASP A 267 -8.77 15.31 -7.26
C ASP A 267 -10.07 15.67 -6.51
N GLU A 268 -10.86 16.58 -7.05
CA GLU A 268 -12.15 17.00 -6.50
C GLU A 268 -13.21 15.89 -6.40
N HIS A 269 -12.95 14.73 -7.01
CA HIS A 269 -13.84 13.56 -6.98
C HIS A 269 -13.39 12.50 -5.97
N GLY A 270 -12.30 12.74 -5.21
CA GLY A 270 -11.75 11.79 -4.26
C GLY A 270 -11.10 10.57 -4.94
N ALA A 271 -10.47 10.77 -6.07
CA ALA A 271 -9.69 9.79 -6.80
C ALA A 271 -8.28 10.33 -7.06
N LEU A 272 -7.30 9.46 -7.23
CA LEU A 272 -5.94 9.90 -7.59
C LEU A 272 -6.00 10.82 -8.80
N ASN A 273 -5.44 12.02 -8.67
CA ASN A 273 -5.38 12.99 -9.74
C ASN A 273 -4.61 12.43 -10.95
N PRO A 274 -5.21 12.32 -12.12
CA PRO A 274 -4.57 11.71 -13.30
C PRO A 274 -3.32 12.46 -13.78
N LYS A 275 -3.14 13.73 -13.38
CA LYS A 275 -1.91 14.49 -13.67
C LYS A 275 -0.74 14.11 -12.78
N MET A 276 -0.96 13.29 -11.76
CA MET A 276 0.05 12.86 -10.79
C MET A 276 0.54 11.43 -10.99
N THR A 277 0.07 10.74 -12.03
CA THR A 277 0.37 9.34 -12.31
C THR A 277 0.53 9.09 -13.80
N SER A 278 1.24 8.03 -14.18
CA SER A 278 1.33 7.54 -15.58
C SER A 278 0.65 6.18 -15.75
N ASP A 279 0.36 5.48 -14.66
CA ASP A 279 -0.18 4.11 -14.65
C ASP A 279 -1.50 3.99 -13.87
N ASP A 280 -2.12 5.13 -13.61
CA ASP A 280 -3.39 5.21 -12.89
C ASP A 280 -3.35 4.74 -11.41
N THR A 281 -2.15 4.41 -10.88
CA THR A 281 -1.98 3.76 -9.57
C THR A 281 -0.89 4.38 -8.71
N HIS A 282 0.29 4.62 -9.29
CA HIS A 282 1.45 5.14 -8.60
C HIS A 282 1.64 6.63 -8.90
N ILE A 283 1.91 7.42 -7.87
CA ILE A 283 2.26 8.82 -8.07
C ILE A 283 3.65 8.92 -8.69
N HIS A 284 3.87 9.94 -9.52
CA HIS A 284 5.21 10.23 -10.07
C HIS A 284 6.24 10.47 -8.96
N GLY A 285 7.48 10.08 -9.20
CA GLY A 285 8.60 10.18 -8.25
C GLY A 285 8.75 11.56 -7.59
N LYS A 286 8.50 12.65 -8.34
CA LYS A 286 8.59 14.03 -7.83
C LYS A 286 7.65 14.33 -6.64
N TYR A 287 6.53 13.61 -6.50
CA TYR A 287 5.54 13.86 -5.46
C TYR A 287 5.85 13.15 -4.13
N TYR A 288 6.79 12.20 -4.11
CA TYR A 288 7.19 11.54 -2.86
C TYR A 288 7.89 12.49 -1.88
N LYS A 289 8.56 13.55 -2.38
CA LYS A 289 9.05 14.62 -1.51
C LYS A 289 7.91 15.35 -0.80
N THR A 290 6.82 15.67 -1.51
CA THR A 290 5.63 16.27 -0.91
C THR A 290 5.04 15.37 0.17
N TRP A 291 5.03 14.04 -0.08
CA TRP A 291 4.59 13.07 0.93
C TRP A 291 5.48 13.08 2.16
N ALA A 292 6.80 13.08 2.00
CA ALA A 292 7.74 13.16 3.12
C ALA A 292 7.55 14.45 3.95
N GLU A 293 7.42 15.61 3.29
CA GLU A 293 7.16 16.87 4.00
C GLU A 293 5.82 16.82 4.77
N TRP A 294 4.80 16.20 4.20
CA TRP A 294 3.55 15.99 4.91
C TRP A 294 3.71 15.04 6.11
N LEU A 295 4.46 13.94 5.97
CA LEU A 295 4.76 13.03 7.09
C LEU A 295 5.47 13.76 8.23
N LYS A 296 6.32 14.73 7.95
CA LYS A 296 6.97 15.58 8.99
C LYS A 296 5.95 16.39 9.80
N THR A 297 4.77 16.69 9.25
CA THR A 297 3.69 17.36 10.00
C THR A 297 2.89 16.42 10.90
N LYS A 298 3.23 15.12 10.91
CA LYS A 298 2.50 14.05 11.62
C LYS A 298 3.35 13.38 12.70
N GLY A 299 4.35 14.05 13.22
CA GLY A 299 5.14 13.57 14.35
C GLY A 299 4.32 13.45 15.63
N ILE A 300 4.68 12.50 16.48
CA ILE A 300 4.15 12.33 17.85
C ILE A 300 5.34 12.44 18.79
N GLN A 301 5.26 13.37 19.74
CA GLN A 301 6.20 13.46 20.86
C GLN A 301 5.69 12.59 22.01
N LYS A 302 6.59 11.76 22.57
CA LYS A 302 6.34 11.01 23.82
C LYS A 302 6.67 11.87 25.03
#